data_f48b42e72358ffa83be97aa57e57999d
#
_entry.id   f48b42e72358ffa83be97aa57e57999d
#
_cell.length_a   1.000
_cell.length_b   1.000
_cell.length_c   1.000
_cell.angle_alpha   90.00
_cell.angle_beta   90.00
_cell.angle_gamma   90.00
#
_symmetry.space_group_name_H-M   'P 1'
#
loop_
_entity.id
_entity.type
_entity.pdbx_description
1 polymer ?
#
loop_
_entity_poly.entity_id
_entity_poly.type
_entity_poly.pdbx_seq_one_letter_code
_entity_poly.pdbx_strand_id
1 'polypeptide(L)'
;MSNLKNYLFTSESVSEGHPDKVSDRISDMVVDSYISGDPFSRVACETLTTTNKVVLAGEVRGPEIKKEDLIEKVRSCIKDIGYDQDGFTWKEATKIECHLHSQSSDIAMGVDSSGNKDEGAGDQGIMFGYACNETDVLMPAPIHYSHKILRLMAEDRKSGKLKNIEPDSKSQVTFEYVDGKPTKVKSVVISSQHSADVNQAQVRDLLRPYMLNSIPGNFLEGFNEEEFYVNPTGNFVIGGPDGDCGLTGRKIIVDTYGGAAPHGGGAFSGKDPTKVDRSAAYAARYIAKNVVASKISDKCLIQLAYAIGVSKPLSIYVDLFDNDLDKNKFVVEKINENFDLSPRGIREMLNLNKPIYEKTAAYGHFGRVPENDGSFSWEKTDKTNVFSK
;
A
#
# COMPACT_ATOMS: atom_id res chain seq x y z
N MET A 1 -15.29 -16.00 -7.79
CA MET A 1 -16.07 -14.74 -7.73
C MET A 1 -17.27 -14.86 -8.65
N SER A 2 -18.38 -14.21 -8.33
CA SER A 2 -19.65 -14.38 -9.02
C SER A 2 -19.58 -13.99 -10.50
N ASN A 3 -20.28 -14.73 -11.37
CA ASN A 3 -20.54 -14.38 -12.77
C ASN A 3 -21.52 -13.20 -12.92
N LEU A 4 -21.52 -12.26 -11.96
CA LEU A 4 -22.32 -11.06 -12.02
C LEU A 4 -21.79 -10.16 -13.13
N LYS A 5 -22.63 -9.90 -14.13
CA LYS A 5 -22.29 -9.00 -15.24
C LYS A 5 -22.51 -7.54 -14.86
N ASN A 6 -23.54 -7.25 -14.07
CA ASN A 6 -23.94 -5.91 -13.67
C ASN A 6 -24.00 -5.83 -12.14
N TYR A 7 -23.23 -4.91 -11.56
CA TYR A 7 -23.13 -4.76 -10.10
C TYR A 7 -22.57 -3.38 -9.74
N LEU A 8 -22.71 -3.01 -8.47
CA LEU A 8 -21.99 -1.88 -7.88
C LEU A 8 -20.80 -2.41 -7.10
N PHE A 9 -19.64 -1.75 -7.23
CA PHE A 9 -18.46 -2.07 -6.47
C PHE A 9 -17.82 -0.82 -5.90
N THR A 10 -17.43 -0.90 -4.63
CA THR A 10 -16.91 0.21 -3.86
C THR A 10 -15.54 -0.12 -3.31
N SER A 11 -14.62 0.84 -3.37
CA SER A 11 -13.36 0.79 -2.61
C SER A 11 -13.14 2.10 -1.87
N GLU A 12 -12.39 2.01 -0.78
CA GLU A 12 -12.00 3.16 0.02
C GLU A 12 -10.48 3.33 0.05
N SER A 13 -10.05 4.56 0.31
CA SER A 13 -8.67 4.92 0.60
C SER A 13 -8.60 5.83 1.82
N VAL A 14 -7.45 5.88 2.44
CA VAL A 14 -7.14 6.80 3.53
C VAL A 14 -5.84 7.56 3.25
N SER A 15 -5.75 8.80 3.73
CA SER A 15 -4.57 9.65 3.53
C SER A 15 -3.38 9.23 4.41
N GLU A 16 -2.22 9.82 4.14
CA GLU A 16 -1.02 9.65 4.96
C GLU A 16 -1.20 10.09 6.42
N GLY A 17 -2.18 10.99 6.68
CA GLY A 17 -2.51 11.47 8.02
C GLY A 17 -3.52 10.60 8.77
N HIS A 18 -4.12 9.59 8.14
CA HIS A 18 -4.94 8.63 8.87
C HIS A 18 -4.10 7.92 9.95
N PRO A 19 -4.62 7.72 11.19
CA PRO A 19 -3.82 7.16 12.30
C PRO A 19 -3.04 5.90 11.95
N ASP A 20 -3.68 4.93 11.29
CA ASP A 20 -3.00 3.69 10.87
C ASP A 20 -1.91 3.98 9.81
N LYS A 21 -2.10 4.97 8.93
CA LYS A 21 -1.11 5.32 7.92
C LYS A 21 0.05 6.16 8.48
N VAL A 22 -0.19 6.94 9.50
CA VAL A 22 0.90 7.55 10.30
C VAL A 22 1.77 6.45 10.89
N SER A 23 1.16 5.41 11.48
CA SER A 23 1.88 4.26 12.04
C SER A 23 2.65 3.49 10.95
N ASP A 24 2.03 3.19 9.82
CA ASP A 24 2.68 2.53 8.68
C ASP A 24 3.89 3.31 8.17
N ARG A 25 3.74 4.62 8.01
CA ARG A 25 4.83 5.47 7.52
C ARG A 25 6.01 5.52 8.48
N ILE A 26 5.74 5.64 9.79
CA ILE A 26 6.79 5.63 10.81
C ILE A 26 7.52 4.27 10.80
N SER A 27 6.78 3.16 10.71
CA SER A 27 7.37 1.83 10.65
C SER A 27 8.25 1.64 9.41
N ASP A 28 7.82 2.12 8.23
CA ASP A 28 8.61 2.06 7.00
C ASP A 28 9.81 3.02 7.01
N MET A 29 9.70 4.17 7.68
CA MET A 29 10.87 5.04 7.94
C MET A 29 11.94 4.33 8.77
N VAL A 30 11.55 3.51 9.75
CA VAL A 30 12.50 2.68 10.51
C VAL A 30 13.16 1.67 9.58
N VAL A 31 12.40 0.97 8.72
CA VAL A 31 12.97 0.05 7.71
C VAL A 31 14.01 0.75 6.85
N ASP A 32 13.67 1.90 6.28
CA ASP A 32 14.57 2.68 5.42
C ASP A 32 15.82 3.17 6.17
N SER A 33 15.67 3.51 7.46
CA SER A 33 16.81 3.95 8.28
C SER A 33 17.84 2.85 8.45
N TYR A 34 17.43 1.62 8.68
CA TYR A 34 18.34 0.48 8.81
C TYR A 34 18.94 0.06 7.46
N ILE A 35 18.13 -0.04 6.42
CA ILE A 35 18.58 -0.43 5.06
C ILE A 35 19.55 0.61 4.47
N SER A 36 19.39 1.89 4.80
CA SER A 36 20.32 2.93 4.37
C SER A 36 21.75 2.73 4.90
N GLY A 37 21.89 2.14 6.08
CA GLY A 37 23.18 1.86 6.68
C GLY A 37 23.75 0.49 6.29
N ASP A 38 22.87 -0.50 6.12
CA ASP A 38 23.20 -1.85 5.64
C ASP A 38 22.01 -2.41 4.83
N PRO A 39 22.17 -2.62 3.49
CA PRO A 39 21.14 -3.17 2.62
C PRO A 39 20.60 -4.56 3.04
N PHE A 40 21.33 -5.26 3.91
CA PHE A 40 20.96 -6.58 4.41
C PHE A 40 20.37 -6.55 5.83
N SER A 41 20.06 -5.38 6.34
CA SER A 41 19.37 -5.22 7.62
C SER A 41 18.09 -6.01 7.69
N ARG A 42 17.77 -6.52 8.90
CA ARG A 42 16.51 -7.18 9.21
C ARG A 42 15.71 -6.28 10.12
N VAL A 43 14.47 -6.03 9.76
CA VAL A 43 13.58 -5.13 10.50
C VAL A 43 12.18 -5.72 10.55
N ALA A 44 11.63 -5.78 11.74
CA ALA A 44 10.21 -5.97 11.99
C ALA A 44 9.81 -4.92 13.02
N CYS A 45 9.21 -3.81 12.56
CA CYS A 45 8.84 -2.67 13.39
C CYS A 45 7.34 -2.44 13.33
N GLU A 46 6.71 -2.52 14.48
CA GLU A 46 5.31 -2.14 14.69
C GLU A 46 5.25 -0.79 15.39
N THR A 47 4.35 0.07 14.94
CA THR A 47 4.14 1.40 15.52
C THR A 47 2.70 1.52 15.97
N LEU A 48 2.51 2.02 17.20
CA LEU A 48 1.22 2.47 17.72
C LEU A 48 1.26 3.99 17.85
N THR A 49 0.20 4.66 17.38
CA THR A 49 0.01 6.10 17.53
C THR A 49 -1.32 6.39 18.22
N THR A 50 -1.34 7.32 19.16
CA THR A 50 -2.55 7.80 19.86
C THR A 50 -2.30 9.20 20.39
N THR A 51 -3.26 9.78 21.10
CA THR A 51 -3.16 11.14 21.66
C THR A 51 -1.81 11.36 22.35
N ASN A 52 -1.02 12.28 21.83
CA ASN A 52 0.30 12.69 22.32
C ASN A 52 1.28 11.52 22.59
N LYS A 53 1.15 10.39 21.88
CA LYS A 53 2.04 9.25 22.06
C LYS A 53 2.29 8.49 20.76
N VAL A 54 3.56 8.07 20.59
CA VAL A 54 4.00 7.11 19.59
C VAL A 54 4.83 6.03 20.29
N VAL A 55 4.57 4.77 20.00
CA VAL A 55 5.33 3.62 20.52
C VAL A 55 5.86 2.80 19.35
N LEU A 56 7.16 2.62 19.30
CA LEU A 56 7.87 1.72 18.38
C LEU A 56 8.21 0.44 19.11
N ALA A 57 7.86 -0.72 18.58
CA ALA A 57 8.20 -2.02 19.14
C ALA A 57 8.61 -2.99 18.02
N GLY A 58 9.47 -3.96 18.33
CA GLY A 58 9.87 -4.98 17.37
C GLY A 58 11.35 -5.33 17.41
N GLU A 59 11.80 -6.06 16.40
CA GLU A 59 13.16 -6.60 16.32
C GLU A 59 13.92 -6.04 15.13
N VAL A 60 15.21 -5.78 15.36
CA VAL A 60 16.12 -5.24 14.34
C VAL A 60 17.47 -5.97 14.36
N ARG A 61 18.09 -6.09 13.18
CA ARG A 61 19.48 -6.52 13.00
C ARG A 61 20.09 -5.68 11.89
N GLY A 62 21.12 -4.93 12.20
CA GLY A 62 21.74 -4.00 11.24
C GLY A 62 22.71 -3.06 11.96
N PRO A 63 22.99 -1.89 11.38
CA PRO A 63 23.85 -0.90 12.00
C PRO A 63 23.26 -0.42 13.33
N GLU A 64 24.13 -0.02 14.24
CA GLU A 64 23.70 0.63 15.48
C GLU A 64 23.13 2.01 15.16
N ILE A 65 21.86 2.23 15.49
CA ILE A 65 21.18 3.53 15.38
C ILE A 65 20.77 3.94 16.79
N LYS A 66 21.20 5.14 17.21
CA LYS A 66 20.81 5.65 18.53
C LYS A 66 19.30 5.89 18.59
N LYS A 67 18.71 5.63 19.75
CA LYS A 67 17.28 5.85 19.98
C LYS A 67 16.86 7.30 19.74
N GLU A 68 17.71 8.23 20.14
CA GLU A 68 17.50 9.66 19.94
C GLU A 68 17.39 10.01 18.45
N ASP A 69 18.25 9.42 17.60
CA ASP A 69 18.23 9.67 16.15
C ASP A 69 16.93 9.10 15.51
N LEU A 70 16.46 7.94 15.97
CA LEU A 70 15.17 7.40 15.51
C LEU A 70 14.00 8.27 15.96
N ILE A 71 14.02 8.79 17.21
CA ILE A 71 12.99 9.70 17.72
C ILE A 71 12.92 10.98 16.87
N GLU A 72 14.05 11.57 16.50
CA GLU A 72 14.08 12.74 15.63
C GLU A 72 13.56 12.44 14.22
N LYS A 73 13.81 11.25 13.68
CA LYS A 73 13.22 10.82 12.40
C LYS A 73 11.70 10.63 12.51
N VAL A 74 11.19 10.08 13.61
CA VAL A 74 9.73 10.00 13.86
C VAL A 74 9.11 11.41 13.88
N ARG A 75 9.74 12.36 14.58
CA ARG A 75 9.30 13.76 14.59
C ARG A 75 9.29 14.36 13.19
N SER A 76 10.31 14.07 12.40
CA SER A 76 10.39 14.53 11.01
C SER A 76 9.28 13.94 10.13
N CYS A 77 8.93 12.67 10.31
CA CYS A 77 7.77 12.05 9.64
C CYS A 77 6.45 12.74 10.01
N ILE A 78 6.21 12.95 11.31
CA ILE A 78 4.98 13.62 11.80
C ILE A 78 4.89 15.05 11.25
N LYS A 79 6.02 15.77 11.22
CA LYS A 79 6.11 17.11 10.66
C LYS A 79 5.82 17.16 9.18
N ASP A 80 6.38 16.21 8.39
CA ASP A 80 6.15 16.13 6.94
C ASP A 80 4.71 15.74 6.60
N ILE A 81 4.07 14.88 7.39
CA ILE A 81 2.63 14.59 7.29
C ILE A 81 1.83 15.88 7.52
N GLY A 82 2.30 16.76 8.40
CA GLY A 82 1.71 18.07 8.66
C GLY A 82 0.98 18.19 10.00
N TYR A 83 1.22 17.29 10.95
CA TYR A 83 0.59 17.37 12.28
C TYR A 83 1.29 18.36 13.20
N ASP A 84 0.55 19.38 13.63
CA ASP A 84 0.93 20.33 14.67
C ASP A 84 -0.32 20.78 15.44
N GLN A 85 -1.05 19.83 16.04
CA GLN A 85 -2.26 20.05 16.82
C GLN A 85 -2.04 19.64 18.29
N ASP A 86 -2.90 20.10 19.21
CA ASP A 86 -2.71 19.90 20.65
C ASP A 86 -2.59 18.42 21.06
N GLY A 87 -3.40 17.56 20.47
CA GLY A 87 -3.42 16.11 20.76
C GLY A 87 -2.44 15.27 19.96
N PHE A 88 -1.76 15.83 18.93
CA PHE A 88 -0.72 15.13 18.18
C PHE A 88 0.15 16.11 17.38
N THR A 89 1.45 16.17 17.71
CA THR A 89 2.39 17.12 17.12
C THR A 89 3.77 16.49 16.94
N TRP A 90 4.55 17.02 16.01
CA TRP A 90 5.98 16.66 15.84
C TRP A 90 6.87 17.17 16.99
N LYS A 91 6.37 18.06 17.88
CA LYS A 91 7.09 18.67 18.99
C LYS A 91 7.14 17.74 20.23
N GLU A 92 7.80 18.19 21.29
CA GLU A 92 8.02 17.46 22.53
C GLU A 92 6.75 17.04 23.29
N ALA A 93 5.59 17.67 23.00
CA ALA A 93 4.33 17.30 23.61
C ALA A 93 3.94 15.84 23.27
N THR A 94 4.22 15.38 22.03
CA THR A 94 4.07 13.99 21.68
C THR A 94 5.25 13.17 22.23
N LYS A 95 4.96 12.22 23.13
CA LYS A 95 5.94 11.31 23.71
C LYS A 95 6.22 10.16 22.74
N ILE A 96 7.51 9.92 22.45
CA ILE A 96 7.94 8.84 21.58
C ILE A 96 8.72 7.82 22.41
N GLU A 97 8.21 6.58 22.44
CA GLU A 97 8.82 5.45 23.15
C GLU A 97 9.38 4.48 22.11
N CYS A 98 10.66 4.11 22.26
CA CYS A 98 11.33 3.17 21.37
C CYS A 98 11.72 1.90 22.13
N HIS A 99 11.02 0.80 21.82
CA HIS A 99 11.19 -0.53 22.36
C HIS A 99 11.74 -1.52 21.32
N LEU A 100 12.46 -1.01 20.32
CA LEU A 100 13.18 -1.88 19.38
C LEU A 100 14.34 -2.57 20.07
N HIS A 101 14.50 -3.88 19.82
CA HIS A 101 15.56 -4.69 20.39
C HIS A 101 16.21 -5.59 19.32
N SER A 102 17.37 -6.17 19.64
CA SER A 102 18.06 -7.05 18.71
C SER A 102 17.29 -8.35 18.46
N GLN A 103 17.24 -8.78 17.19
CA GLN A 103 16.61 -10.06 16.81
C GLN A 103 17.25 -11.24 17.52
N SER A 104 16.45 -12.22 17.96
CA SER A 104 16.97 -13.42 18.59
C SER A 104 17.80 -14.28 17.63
N SER A 105 18.85 -14.96 18.17
CA SER A 105 19.69 -15.87 17.41
C SER A 105 18.95 -17.07 16.82
N ASP A 106 17.86 -17.51 17.45
CA ASP A 106 17.11 -18.69 17.01
C ASP A 106 16.33 -18.44 15.73
N ILE A 107 15.77 -17.23 15.57
CA ILE A 107 15.10 -16.80 14.31
C ILE A 107 16.15 -16.67 13.20
N ALA A 108 17.33 -16.11 13.49
CA ALA A 108 18.40 -15.95 12.51
C ALA A 108 18.86 -17.28 11.90
N MET A 109 18.99 -18.36 12.69
CA MET A 109 19.41 -19.67 12.22
C MET A 109 18.44 -20.34 11.23
N GLY A 110 17.15 -20.04 11.32
CA GLY A 110 16.13 -20.61 10.43
C GLY A 110 16.06 -19.95 9.05
N VAL A 111 16.55 -18.70 8.95
CA VAL A 111 16.32 -17.82 7.79
C VAL A 111 17.61 -17.54 7.02
N ASP A 112 18.75 -17.48 7.70
CA ASP A 112 20.04 -17.15 7.05
C ASP A 112 20.58 -18.32 6.22
N SER A 113 21.13 -18.01 5.05
CA SER A 113 21.87 -18.97 4.23
C SER A 113 23.11 -19.46 4.97
N SER A 114 23.25 -20.76 5.19
CA SER A 114 24.46 -21.36 5.75
C SER A 114 24.97 -22.50 4.85
N GLY A 115 26.20 -22.39 4.37
CA GLY A 115 26.79 -23.38 3.48
C GLY A 115 26.08 -23.46 2.12
N ASN A 116 25.64 -24.65 1.71
CA ASN A 116 24.96 -24.89 0.42
C ASN A 116 23.44 -24.71 0.47
N LYS A 117 22.88 -24.15 1.55
CA LYS A 117 21.44 -23.97 1.70
C LYS A 117 21.03 -22.57 1.24
N ASP A 118 20.11 -22.50 0.28
CA ASP A 118 19.45 -21.25 -0.12
C ASP A 118 18.68 -20.63 1.05
N GLU A 119 18.60 -19.31 1.07
CA GLU A 119 17.79 -18.56 2.04
C GLU A 119 16.31 -19.00 1.93
N GLY A 120 15.76 -19.51 3.02
CA GLY A 120 14.37 -19.93 3.12
C GLY A 120 13.45 -18.75 3.47
N ALA A 121 12.15 -18.92 3.24
CA ALA A 121 11.16 -17.97 3.70
C ALA A 121 11.18 -17.89 5.24
N GLY A 122 11.10 -16.66 5.75
CA GLY A 122 11.14 -16.41 7.21
C GLY A 122 9.87 -16.81 7.93
N ASP A 123 8.78 -17.03 7.20
CA ASP A 123 7.48 -17.46 7.71
C ASP A 123 6.72 -18.25 6.64
N GLN A 124 5.67 -18.93 7.06
CA GLN A 124 4.65 -19.45 6.17
C GLN A 124 3.71 -18.31 5.75
N GLY A 125 3.07 -18.44 4.59
CA GLY A 125 2.06 -17.46 4.17
C GLY A 125 1.57 -17.67 2.76
N ILE A 126 0.49 -16.96 2.42
CA ILE A 126 -0.06 -16.85 1.08
C ILE A 126 -0.08 -15.37 0.67
N MET A 127 0.40 -15.07 -0.51
CA MET A 127 0.46 -13.71 -1.04
C MET A 127 -0.25 -13.66 -2.39
N PHE A 128 -0.95 -12.56 -2.63
CA PHE A 128 -1.72 -12.37 -3.85
C PHE A 128 -1.18 -11.19 -4.66
N GLY A 129 -1.13 -11.40 -5.98
CA GLY A 129 -0.93 -10.36 -6.98
C GLY A 129 -2.16 -10.27 -7.87
N TYR A 130 -2.56 -9.05 -8.22
CA TYR A 130 -3.67 -8.82 -9.12
C TYR A 130 -3.37 -7.68 -10.09
N ALA A 131 -3.89 -7.80 -11.30
CA ALA A 131 -3.93 -6.73 -12.28
C ALA A 131 -5.22 -6.86 -13.10
N CYS A 132 -5.75 -5.72 -13.54
CA CYS A 132 -6.90 -5.68 -14.44
C CYS A 132 -6.82 -4.47 -15.39
N ASN A 133 -7.44 -4.60 -16.55
CA ASN A 133 -7.45 -3.61 -17.62
C ASN A 133 -8.56 -2.55 -17.39
N GLU A 134 -8.62 -1.96 -16.17
CA GLU A 134 -9.64 -0.96 -15.83
C GLU A 134 -9.07 0.45 -15.79
N THR A 135 -7.75 0.60 -15.61
CA THR A 135 -7.02 1.86 -15.57
C THR A 135 -5.68 1.74 -16.26
N ASP A 136 -5.06 2.85 -16.63
CA ASP A 136 -3.74 2.88 -17.29
C ASP A 136 -2.61 2.23 -16.47
N VAL A 137 -2.78 2.20 -15.15
CA VAL A 137 -1.83 1.55 -14.24
C VAL A 137 -2.18 0.09 -13.94
N LEU A 138 -3.19 -0.46 -14.62
CA LEU A 138 -3.69 -1.83 -14.47
C LEU A 138 -4.15 -2.16 -13.05
N MET A 139 -4.91 -1.24 -12.46
CA MET A 139 -5.54 -1.37 -11.15
C MET A 139 -7.06 -1.28 -11.26
N PRO A 140 -7.81 -1.85 -10.29
CA PRO A 140 -9.25 -1.65 -10.18
C PRO A 140 -9.60 -0.16 -10.06
N ALA A 141 -10.58 0.30 -10.84
CA ALA A 141 -10.96 1.70 -10.93
C ALA A 141 -11.37 2.31 -9.56
N PRO A 142 -12.18 1.65 -8.71
CA PRO A 142 -12.62 2.24 -7.45
C PRO A 142 -11.47 2.59 -6.51
N ILE A 143 -10.53 1.67 -6.28
CA ILE A 143 -9.39 1.93 -5.39
C ILE A 143 -8.40 2.93 -6.01
N HIS A 144 -8.15 2.85 -7.31
CA HIS A 144 -7.26 3.77 -8.01
C HIS A 144 -7.72 5.22 -7.87
N TYR A 145 -9.00 5.49 -8.13
CA TYR A 145 -9.52 6.86 -8.02
C TYR A 145 -9.68 7.33 -6.58
N SER A 146 -9.99 6.43 -5.64
CA SER A 146 -9.96 6.75 -4.21
C SER A 146 -8.58 7.22 -3.76
N HIS A 147 -7.51 6.51 -4.14
CA HIS A 147 -6.14 6.96 -3.87
C HIS A 147 -5.81 8.29 -4.53
N LYS A 148 -6.18 8.46 -5.80
CA LYS A 148 -5.84 9.65 -6.58
C LYS A 148 -6.44 10.91 -5.99
N ILE A 149 -7.70 10.87 -5.51
CA ILE A 149 -8.35 11.99 -4.83
C ILE A 149 -7.50 12.44 -3.65
N LEU A 150 -7.18 11.54 -2.73
CA LEU A 150 -6.47 11.88 -1.50
C LEU A 150 -5.02 12.30 -1.74
N ARG A 151 -4.35 11.71 -2.73
CA ARG A 151 -2.98 12.08 -3.09
C ARG A 151 -2.92 13.51 -3.61
N LEU A 152 -3.82 13.90 -4.52
CA LEU A 152 -3.89 15.28 -5.02
C LEU A 152 -4.24 16.27 -3.91
N MET A 153 -5.14 15.91 -2.98
CA MET A 153 -5.44 16.72 -1.81
C MET A 153 -4.19 16.92 -0.93
N ALA A 154 -3.43 15.85 -0.67
CA ALA A 154 -2.22 15.93 0.14
C ALA A 154 -1.11 16.77 -0.51
N GLU A 155 -0.90 16.61 -1.83
CA GLU A 155 0.05 17.43 -2.59
C GLU A 155 -0.29 18.93 -2.50
N ASP A 156 -1.55 19.30 -2.72
CA ASP A 156 -2.00 20.68 -2.65
C ASP A 156 -2.04 21.24 -1.20
N ARG A 157 -2.33 20.40 -0.20
CA ARG A 157 -2.23 20.77 1.22
C ARG A 157 -0.78 21.08 1.61
N LYS A 158 0.16 20.19 1.28
CA LYS A 158 1.59 20.38 1.59
C LYS A 158 2.20 21.60 0.87
N SER A 159 1.74 21.89 -0.34
CA SER A 159 2.18 23.09 -1.07
C SER A 159 1.52 24.39 -0.58
N GLY A 160 0.54 24.32 0.34
CA GLY A 160 -0.21 25.47 0.83
C GLY A 160 -1.31 25.99 -0.13
N LYS A 161 -1.56 25.30 -1.24
CA LYS A 161 -2.62 25.62 -2.19
C LYS A 161 -4.00 25.25 -1.65
N LEU A 162 -4.14 24.08 -1.02
CA LEU A 162 -5.35 23.65 -0.32
C LEU A 162 -5.25 24.03 1.15
N LYS A 163 -5.91 25.14 1.52
CA LYS A 163 -5.95 25.65 2.88
C LYS A 163 -7.15 25.09 3.65
N ASN A 164 -7.09 25.15 4.98
CA ASN A 164 -8.16 24.73 5.91
C ASN A 164 -8.49 23.23 5.87
N ILE A 165 -7.72 22.42 5.15
CA ILE A 165 -7.80 20.97 5.15
C ILE A 165 -6.58 20.41 5.87
N GLU A 166 -6.85 19.50 6.80
CA GLU A 166 -5.86 18.90 7.70
C GLU A 166 -5.44 17.49 7.18
N PRO A 167 -4.42 16.85 7.79
CA PRO A 167 -3.82 15.62 7.22
C PRO A 167 -4.74 14.41 7.15
N ASP A 168 -5.70 14.23 8.08
CA ASP A 168 -6.55 13.04 8.14
C ASP A 168 -7.71 13.12 7.16
N SER A 169 -7.73 12.22 6.20
CA SER A 169 -8.81 12.15 5.23
C SER A 169 -9.06 10.72 4.78
N LYS A 170 -10.31 10.45 4.41
CA LYS A 170 -10.76 9.19 3.78
C LYS A 170 -11.52 9.52 2.51
N SER A 171 -11.41 8.65 1.52
CA SER A 171 -12.24 8.70 0.30
C SER A 171 -12.83 7.33 0.01
N GLN A 172 -14.02 7.32 -0.58
CA GLN A 172 -14.68 6.10 -1.04
C GLN A 172 -15.33 6.38 -2.38
N VAL A 173 -15.11 5.51 -3.36
CA VAL A 173 -15.68 5.65 -4.70
C VAL A 173 -16.43 4.38 -5.06
N THR A 174 -17.71 4.53 -5.47
CA THR A 174 -18.56 3.46 -5.94
C THR A 174 -18.72 3.57 -7.44
N PHE A 175 -18.41 2.48 -8.16
CA PHE A 175 -18.63 2.35 -9.59
C PHE A 175 -19.78 1.39 -9.90
N GLU A 176 -20.52 1.71 -10.95
CA GLU A 176 -21.38 0.78 -11.67
C GLU A 176 -20.56 0.00 -12.68
N TYR A 177 -20.71 -1.31 -12.65
CA TYR A 177 -20.11 -2.23 -13.61
C TYR A 177 -21.20 -2.80 -14.52
N VAL A 178 -20.95 -2.74 -15.82
CA VAL A 178 -21.79 -3.36 -16.85
C VAL A 178 -20.92 -4.33 -17.64
N ASP A 179 -21.37 -5.57 -17.80
CA ASP A 179 -20.60 -6.65 -18.42
C ASP A 179 -19.17 -6.81 -17.82
N GLY A 180 -19.07 -6.58 -16.49
CA GLY A 180 -17.82 -6.71 -15.74
C GLY A 180 -16.79 -5.59 -15.97
N LYS A 181 -17.20 -4.47 -16.61
CA LYS A 181 -16.37 -3.27 -16.84
C LYS A 181 -16.93 -2.06 -16.10
N PRO A 182 -16.08 -1.21 -15.50
CA PRO A 182 -16.53 0.02 -14.86
C PRO A 182 -17.09 0.99 -15.92
N THR A 183 -18.27 1.52 -15.68
CA THR A 183 -18.96 2.41 -16.65
C THR A 183 -19.25 3.79 -16.11
N LYS A 184 -19.68 3.90 -14.85
CA LYS A 184 -20.07 5.17 -14.24
C LYS A 184 -19.76 5.18 -12.76
N VAL A 185 -19.43 6.37 -12.24
CA VAL A 185 -19.41 6.62 -10.80
C VAL A 185 -20.84 6.81 -10.29
N LYS A 186 -21.19 6.11 -9.22
CA LYS A 186 -22.51 6.19 -8.57
C LYS A 186 -22.49 7.06 -7.33
N SER A 187 -21.42 6.99 -6.54
CA SER A 187 -21.24 7.84 -5.37
C SER A 187 -19.77 8.07 -5.05
N VAL A 188 -19.49 9.22 -4.45
CA VAL A 188 -18.17 9.57 -3.91
C VAL A 188 -18.37 10.11 -2.49
N VAL A 189 -17.61 9.56 -1.55
CA VAL A 189 -17.55 10.06 -0.17
C VAL A 189 -16.14 10.57 0.09
N ILE A 190 -16.02 11.78 0.65
CA ILE A 190 -14.78 12.31 1.20
C ILE A 190 -15.04 12.75 2.63
N SER A 191 -14.35 12.13 3.57
CA SER A 191 -14.30 12.59 4.97
C SER A 191 -12.92 13.17 5.22
N SER A 192 -12.85 14.46 5.53
CA SER A 192 -11.58 15.17 5.68
C SER A 192 -11.57 16.02 6.92
N GLN A 193 -10.51 15.88 7.70
CA GLN A 193 -10.22 16.79 8.80
C GLN A 193 -10.01 18.20 8.26
N HIS A 194 -10.54 19.21 8.99
CA HIS A 194 -10.50 20.60 8.56
C HIS A 194 -10.33 21.55 9.78
N SER A 195 -9.87 22.76 9.52
CA SER A 195 -9.80 23.80 10.56
C SER A 195 -11.18 24.19 11.05
N ALA A 196 -11.27 24.70 12.28
CA ALA A 196 -12.54 25.19 12.84
C ALA A 196 -13.11 26.42 12.11
N ASP A 197 -12.31 27.05 11.23
CA ASP A 197 -12.68 28.28 10.51
C ASP A 197 -13.65 28.03 9.32
N VAL A 198 -13.84 26.77 8.93
CA VAL A 198 -14.69 26.41 7.78
C VAL A 198 -15.80 25.44 8.20
N ASN A 199 -16.97 25.62 7.62
CA ASN A 199 -18.11 24.71 7.80
C ASN A 199 -18.16 23.63 6.73
N GLN A 200 -19.05 22.65 6.90
CA GLN A 200 -19.20 21.51 5.99
C GLN A 200 -19.44 21.92 4.52
N ALA A 201 -20.24 22.93 4.25
CA ALA A 201 -20.50 23.39 2.89
C ALA A 201 -19.24 23.95 2.23
N GLN A 202 -18.46 24.74 2.97
CA GLN A 202 -17.17 25.27 2.50
C GLN A 202 -16.17 24.13 2.28
N VAL A 203 -16.11 23.12 3.14
CA VAL A 203 -15.28 21.92 2.94
C VAL A 203 -15.69 21.19 1.66
N ARG A 204 -17.00 21.04 1.42
CA ARG A 204 -17.51 20.42 0.18
C ARG A 204 -17.03 21.19 -1.07
N ASP A 205 -17.13 22.50 -1.05
CA ASP A 205 -16.70 23.35 -2.18
C ASP A 205 -15.18 23.26 -2.40
N LEU A 206 -14.38 23.20 -1.34
CA LEU A 206 -12.93 23.01 -1.42
C LEU A 206 -12.54 21.65 -2.00
N LEU A 207 -13.29 20.59 -1.69
CA LEU A 207 -12.92 19.21 -2.08
C LEU A 207 -13.51 18.76 -3.40
N ARG A 208 -14.60 19.37 -3.87
CA ARG A 208 -15.25 19.03 -5.15
C ARG A 208 -14.30 19.04 -6.35
N PRO A 209 -13.38 20.02 -6.53
CA PRO A 209 -12.42 20.00 -7.62
C PRO A 209 -11.50 18.77 -7.64
N TYR A 210 -11.16 18.22 -6.47
CA TYR A 210 -10.30 17.04 -6.37
C TYR A 210 -10.99 15.77 -6.88
N MET A 211 -12.29 15.60 -6.61
CA MET A 211 -13.11 14.55 -7.23
C MET A 211 -13.10 14.70 -8.76
N LEU A 212 -13.42 15.88 -9.27
CA LEU A 212 -13.53 16.14 -10.70
C LEU A 212 -12.19 15.96 -11.46
N ASN A 213 -11.07 16.36 -10.84
CA ASN A 213 -9.73 16.24 -11.43
C ASN A 213 -9.15 14.82 -11.33
N SER A 214 -9.66 14.02 -10.41
CA SER A 214 -9.17 12.66 -10.20
C SER A 214 -9.85 11.64 -11.11
N ILE A 215 -11.16 11.78 -11.31
CA ILE A 215 -11.99 10.81 -12.03
C ILE A 215 -12.18 11.30 -13.48
N PRO A 216 -11.91 10.48 -14.51
CA PRO A 216 -12.16 10.85 -15.90
C PRO A 216 -13.62 11.24 -16.15
N GLY A 217 -13.81 12.27 -16.99
CA GLY A 217 -15.13 12.86 -17.23
C GLY A 217 -16.17 11.87 -17.78
N ASN A 218 -15.74 10.89 -18.57
CA ASN A 218 -16.63 9.85 -19.10
C ASN A 218 -17.27 9.00 -17.99
N PHE A 219 -16.62 8.81 -16.85
CA PHE A 219 -17.20 8.13 -15.70
C PHE A 219 -18.14 9.02 -14.86
N LEU A 220 -18.00 10.35 -15.00
CA LEU A 220 -18.83 11.33 -14.30
C LEU A 220 -20.02 11.85 -15.16
N GLU A 221 -20.18 11.33 -16.37
CA GLU A 221 -21.28 11.73 -17.23
C GLU A 221 -22.63 11.37 -16.60
N GLY A 222 -23.44 12.41 -16.33
CA GLY A 222 -24.72 12.25 -15.62
C GLY A 222 -24.58 11.92 -14.12
N PHE A 223 -23.42 12.22 -13.50
CA PHE A 223 -23.25 12.06 -12.06
C PHE A 223 -24.21 12.95 -11.27
N ASN A 224 -24.92 12.37 -10.30
CA ASN A 224 -25.81 13.14 -9.44
C ASN A 224 -25.00 13.77 -8.29
N GLU A 225 -24.99 15.09 -8.21
CA GLU A 225 -24.30 15.85 -7.16
C GLU A 225 -24.80 15.53 -5.72
N GLU A 226 -25.99 14.99 -5.57
CA GLU A 226 -26.50 14.51 -4.26
C GLU A 226 -25.76 13.27 -3.78
N GLU A 227 -25.10 12.53 -4.67
CA GLU A 227 -24.28 11.36 -4.37
C GLU A 227 -22.81 11.71 -4.08
N PHE A 228 -22.48 13.00 -4.01
CA PHE A 228 -21.19 13.48 -3.51
C PHE A 228 -21.32 13.89 -2.05
N TYR A 229 -20.88 13.00 -1.16
CA TYR A 229 -20.95 13.17 0.29
C TYR A 229 -19.62 13.70 0.84
N VAL A 230 -19.66 14.83 1.56
CA VAL A 230 -18.48 15.39 2.23
C VAL A 230 -18.80 15.58 3.70
N ASN A 231 -18.00 14.97 4.58
CA ASN A 231 -18.18 15.01 6.04
C ASN A 231 -19.65 14.82 6.44
N PRO A 232 -20.32 13.70 6.07
CA PRO A 232 -21.75 13.55 6.26
C PRO A 232 -22.20 13.61 7.73
N THR A 233 -21.29 13.42 8.68
CA THR A 233 -21.53 13.59 10.13
C THR A 233 -21.42 15.03 10.60
N GLY A 234 -21.03 15.98 9.74
CA GLY A 234 -20.84 17.39 10.05
C GLY A 234 -19.36 17.75 10.23
N ASN A 235 -18.99 18.29 11.40
CA ASN A 235 -17.63 18.76 11.67
C ASN A 235 -16.64 17.60 11.87
N PHE A 236 -15.43 17.77 11.32
CA PHE A 236 -14.31 16.87 11.54
C PHE A 236 -13.04 17.70 11.81
N VAL A 237 -12.97 18.29 12.99
CA VAL A 237 -11.86 19.18 13.41
C VAL A 237 -10.77 18.41 14.14
N ILE A 238 -11.13 17.49 15.04
CA ILE A 238 -10.18 16.61 15.71
C ILE A 238 -10.02 15.34 14.87
N GLY A 239 -8.81 15.09 14.41
CA GLY A 239 -8.49 13.93 13.55
C GLY A 239 -7.08 13.41 13.82
N GLY A 240 -6.66 12.44 13.02
CA GLY A 240 -5.39 11.76 13.19
C GLY A 240 -5.31 10.98 14.49
N PRO A 241 -4.09 10.70 15.00
CA PRO A 241 -3.89 9.93 16.23
C PRO A 241 -4.51 10.52 17.50
N ASP A 242 -4.93 11.77 17.47
CA ASP A 242 -5.71 12.37 18.56
C ASP A 242 -7.18 11.92 18.53
N GLY A 243 -7.73 11.76 17.34
CA GLY A 243 -9.13 11.33 17.18
C GLY A 243 -9.33 9.82 17.33
N ASP A 244 -8.36 9.01 16.88
CA ASP A 244 -8.41 7.55 16.92
C ASP A 244 -7.00 6.96 16.99
N CYS A 245 -6.89 5.77 17.58
CA CYS A 245 -5.62 5.05 17.69
C CYS A 245 -5.20 4.43 16.35
N GLY A 246 -3.94 4.63 15.95
CA GLY A 246 -3.33 4.02 14.79
C GLY A 246 -2.41 2.85 15.14
N LEU A 247 -2.35 1.87 14.25
CA LEU A 247 -1.46 0.72 14.37
C LEU A 247 -0.98 0.28 12.99
N THR A 248 0.30 -0.10 12.89
CA THR A 248 0.89 -0.65 11.67
C THR A 248 0.09 -1.85 11.16
N GLY A 249 -0.15 -1.91 9.85
CA GLY A 249 -0.76 -3.06 9.20
C GLY A 249 -2.27 -3.20 9.35
N ARG A 250 -2.99 -2.13 9.71
CA ARG A 250 -4.45 -2.15 9.82
C ARG A 250 -5.18 -1.65 8.58
N LYS A 251 -4.48 -1.31 7.50
CA LYS A 251 -5.05 -0.85 6.21
C LYS A 251 -4.60 -1.69 5.02
N ILE A 252 -4.42 -3.00 5.23
CA ILE A 252 -3.87 -3.93 4.24
C ILE A 252 -4.70 -4.04 2.95
N ILE A 253 -6.01 -3.84 3.02
CA ILE A 253 -6.89 -3.84 1.83
C ILE A 253 -6.75 -2.54 1.05
N VAL A 254 -6.61 -1.39 1.74
CA VAL A 254 -6.27 -0.09 1.14
C VAL A 254 -4.89 -0.14 0.48
N ASP A 255 -3.93 -0.81 1.11
CA ASP A 255 -2.56 -0.96 0.59
C ASP A 255 -2.48 -1.77 -0.69
N THR A 256 -3.48 -2.59 -0.99
CA THR A 256 -3.48 -3.56 -2.09
C THR A 256 -4.54 -3.23 -3.15
N TYR A 257 -5.66 -3.95 -3.18
CA TYR A 257 -6.59 -3.91 -4.31
C TYR A 257 -8.00 -3.43 -3.94
N GLY A 258 -8.21 -2.86 -2.75
CA GLY A 258 -9.50 -2.30 -2.32
C GLY A 258 -10.64 -3.31 -2.29
N GLY A 259 -10.34 -4.59 -2.05
CA GLY A 259 -11.32 -5.68 -2.02
C GLY A 259 -11.60 -6.34 -3.37
N ALA A 260 -11.00 -5.87 -4.47
CA ALA A 260 -11.19 -6.46 -5.81
C ALA A 260 -10.46 -7.80 -5.99
N ALA A 261 -9.49 -8.12 -5.13
CA ALA A 261 -8.78 -9.39 -5.10
C ALA A 261 -8.66 -9.90 -3.66
N PRO A 262 -8.44 -11.22 -3.47
CA PRO A 262 -8.11 -11.79 -2.16
C PRO A 262 -6.86 -11.16 -1.55
N HIS A 263 -6.73 -11.29 -0.23
CA HIS A 263 -5.56 -10.88 0.54
C HIS A 263 -5.11 -12.02 1.45
N GLY A 264 -3.79 -12.22 1.58
CA GLY A 264 -3.24 -13.28 2.43
C GLY A 264 -3.19 -12.95 3.93
N GLY A 265 -3.43 -11.68 4.29
CA GLY A 265 -3.46 -11.20 5.68
C GLY A 265 -2.16 -10.55 6.16
N GLY A 266 -1.03 -10.75 5.48
CA GLY A 266 0.26 -10.17 5.85
C GLY A 266 0.34 -8.65 5.55
N ALA A 267 0.69 -7.84 6.55
CA ALA A 267 0.99 -6.42 6.36
C ALA A 267 2.35 -6.22 5.69
N PHE A 268 2.52 -5.09 5.00
CA PHE A 268 3.76 -4.74 4.32
C PHE A 268 4.64 -3.82 5.18
N SER A 269 4.08 -2.72 5.66
CA SER A 269 4.82 -1.69 6.39
C SER A 269 5.51 -2.24 7.63
N GLY A 270 6.69 -1.72 7.95
CA GLY A 270 7.50 -2.15 9.08
C GLY A 270 8.37 -3.40 8.83
N LYS A 271 8.25 -4.05 7.67
CA LYS A 271 8.95 -5.28 7.31
C LYS A 271 10.02 -5.01 6.25
N ASP A 272 11.26 -5.48 6.48
CA ASP A 272 12.29 -5.50 5.44
C ASP A 272 11.95 -6.54 4.33
N PRO A 273 12.60 -6.47 3.15
CA PRO A 273 12.21 -7.27 1.99
C PRO A 273 12.54 -8.78 2.09
N THR A 274 13.09 -9.26 3.18
CA THR A 274 13.24 -10.70 3.42
C THR A 274 11.95 -11.37 3.85
N LYS A 275 11.01 -10.57 4.38
CA LYS A 275 9.67 -11.03 4.74
C LYS A 275 8.84 -11.20 3.49
N VAL A 276 8.46 -12.45 3.18
CA VAL A 276 7.70 -12.82 1.98
C VAL A 276 6.32 -12.18 1.94
N ASP A 277 5.72 -11.85 3.08
CA ASP A 277 4.48 -11.07 3.15
C ASP A 277 4.54 -9.81 2.27
N ARG A 278 5.67 -9.12 2.30
CA ARG A 278 5.92 -7.92 1.51
C ARG A 278 6.49 -8.26 0.13
N SER A 279 7.63 -8.91 0.07
CA SER A 279 8.38 -9.12 -1.16
C SER A 279 7.67 -10.02 -2.17
N ALA A 280 7.04 -11.12 -1.71
CA ALA A 280 6.33 -12.01 -2.60
C ALA A 280 4.98 -11.42 -3.08
N ALA A 281 4.32 -10.57 -2.29
CA ALA A 281 3.17 -9.81 -2.76
C ALA A 281 3.56 -8.81 -3.87
N TYR A 282 4.72 -8.15 -3.74
CA TYR A 282 5.27 -7.31 -4.80
C TYR A 282 5.62 -8.10 -6.07
N ALA A 283 6.27 -9.28 -5.91
CA ALA A 283 6.57 -10.16 -7.04
C ALA A 283 5.29 -10.67 -7.73
N ALA A 284 4.29 -11.07 -6.97
CA ALA A 284 3.01 -11.51 -7.51
C ALA A 284 2.31 -10.38 -8.28
N ARG A 285 2.33 -9.12 -7.76
CA ARG A 285 1.84 -7.94 -8.49
C ARG A 285 2.61 -7.69 -9.77
N TYR A 286 3.95 -7.72 -9.71
CA TYR A 286 4.81 -7.53 -10.87
C TYR A 286 4.47 -8.50 -12.00
N ILE A 287 4.34 -9.78 -11.67
CA ILE A 287 4.00 -10.82 -12.65
C ILE A 287 2.58 -10.61 -13.19
N ALA A 288 1.57 -10.44 -12.33
CA ALA A 288 0.19 -10.22 -12.75
C ALA A 288 0.07 -9.02 -13.68
N LYS A 289 0.79 -7.93 -13.39
CA LYS A 289 0.82 -6.73 -14.23
C LYS A 289 1.43 -6.98 -15.60
N ASN A 290 2.53 -7.75 -15.69
CA ASN A 290 3.15 -8.12 -16.95
C ASN A 290 2.27 -9.07 -17.77
N VAL A 291 1.53 -9.97 -17.13
CA VAL A 291 0.55 -10.84 -17.80
C VAL A 291 -0.54 -10.01 -18.47
N VAL A 292 -1.16 -9.06 -17.75
CA VAL A 292 -2.21 -8.20 -18.32
C VAL A 292 -1.64 -7.25 -19.37
N ALA A 293 -0.47 -6.67 -19.13
CA ALA A 293 0.20 -5.79 -20.10
C ALA A 293 0.59 -6.51 -21.41
N SER A 294 0.82 -7.81 -21.37
CA SER A 294 1.06 -8.63 -22.58
C SER A 294 -0.20 -8.85 -23.43
N LYS A 295 -1.38 -8.48 -22.90
CA LYS A 295 -2.69 -8.66 -23.53
C LYS A 295 -3.16 -10.12 -23.68
N ILE A 296 -2.55 -11.06 -22.97
CA ILE A 296 -3.01 -12.45 -22.92
C ILE A 296 -4.35 -12.60 -22.20
N SER A 297 -4.61 -11.71 -21.22
CA SER A 297 -5.90 -11.57 -20.54
C SER A 297 -6.12 -10.15 -20.05
N ASP A 298 -7.39 -9.76 -19.87
CA ASP A 298 -7.79 -8.46 -19.26
C ASP A 298 -7.65 -8.43 -17.72
N LYS A 299 -7.53 -9.61 -17.10
CA LYS A 299 -7.41 -9.79 -15.64
C LYS A 299 -6.45 -10.93 -15.33
N CYS A 300 -5.70 -10.79 -14.25
CA CYS A 300 -4.82 -11.84 -13.76
C CYS A 300 -4.75 -11.80 -12.24
N LEU A 301 -5.07 -12.91 -11.60
CA LEU A 301 -4.85 -13.17 -10.19
C LEU A 301 -3.75 -14.22 -10.05
N ILE A 302 -2.78 -13.94 -9.18
CA ILE A 302 -1.71 -14.86 -8.83
C ILE A 302 -1.71 -15.08 -7.32
N GLN A 303 -1.59 -16.33 -6.88
CA GLN A 303 -1.30 -16.68 -5.50
C GLN A 303 0.05 -17.37 -5.43
N LEU A 304 0.90 -16.93 -4.51
CA LEU A 304 2.13 -17.59 -4.10
C LEU A 304 1.97 -18.10 -2.66
N ALA A 305 2.41 -19.33 -2.38
CA ALA A 305 2.39 -19.89 -1.03
C ALA A 305 3.79 -20.31 -0.61
N TYR A 306 4.16 -19.99 0.64
CA TYR A 306 5.47 -20.33 1.21
C TYR A 306 5.32 -21.13 2.51
N ALA A 307 6.34 -21.95 2.81
CA ALA A 307 6.54 -22.55 4.11
C ALA A 307 7.82 -22.00 4.74
N ILE A 308 7.83 -21.88 6.06
CA ILE A 308 9.01 -21.43 6.81
C ILE A 308 10.24 -22.29 6.48
N GLY A 309 11.38 -21.66 6.23
CA GLY A 309 12.64 -22.32 5.93
C GLY A 309 12.72 -22.96 4.53
N VAL A 310 11.70 -22.82 3.68
CA VAL A 310 11.71 -23.31 2.31
C VAL A 310 11.93 -22.13 1.35
N SER A 311 12.91 -22.27 0.44
CA SER A 311 13.28 -21.18 -0.48
C SER A 311 12.31 -21.03 -1.67
N LYS A 312 11.74 -22.10 -2.17
CA LYS A 312 10.80 -22.07 -3.31
C LYS A 312 9.36 -22.01 -2.84
N PRO A 313 8.46 -21.33 -3.60
CA PRO A 313 7.04 -21.42 -3.32
C PRO A 313 6.55 -22.86 -3.30
N LEU A 314 5.67 -23.21 -2.37
CA LEU A 314 5.00 -24.52 -2.33
C LEU A 314 4.01 -24.66 -3.49
N SER A 315 3.39 -23.56 -3.89
CA SER A 315 2.43 -23.53 -5.00
C SER A 315 2.39 -22.16 -5.65
N ILE A 316 2.09 -22.18 -6.96
CA ILE A 316 1.78 -21.02 -7.78
C ILE A 316 0.40 -21.28 -8.39
N TYR A 317 -0.57 -20.44 -8.06
CA TYR A 317 -1.90 -20.48 -8.66
C TYR A 317 -2.11 -19.24 -9.53
N VAL A 318 -2.71 -19.43 -10.70
CA VAL A 318 -3.06 -18.38 -11.65
C VAL A 318 -4.52 -18.52 -12.06
N ASP A 319 -5.25 -17.40 -12.05
CA ASP A 319 -6.59 -17.29 -12.61
C ASP A 319 -6.67 -16.08 -13.55
N LEU A 320 -6.98 -16.32 -14.80
CA LEU A 320 -7.15 -15.30 -15.85
C LEU A 320 -8.61 -14.87 -16.02
N PHE A 321 -9.54 -15.45 -15.27
CA PHE A 321 -10.98 -15.17 -15.28
C PHE A 321 -11.70 -15.42 -16.62
N ASP A 322 -11.07 -16.12 -17.55
CA ASP A 322 -11.62 -16.44 -18.88
C ASP A 322 -12.00 -17.91 -19.06
N ASN A 323 -11.90 -18.73 -18.01
CA ASN A 323 -12.14 -20.18 -17.98
C ASN A 323 -11.25 -20.99 -18.95
N ASP A 324 -10.17 -20.42 -19.48
CA ASP A 324 -9.20 -21.08 -20.34
C ASP A 324 -8.10 -21.73 -19.49
N LEU A 325 -8.28 -23.00 -19.16
CA LEU A 325 -7.33 -23.74 -18.33
C LEU A 325 -5.94 -23.92 -18.99
N ASP A 326 -5.87 -23.95 -20.31
CA ASP A 326 -4.60 -24.08 -21.02
C ASP A 326 -3.80 -22.78 -20.98
N LYS A 327 -4.48 -21.64 -21.05
CA LYS A 327 -3.84 -20.35 -20.80
C LYS A 327 -3.31 -20.23 -19.36
N ASN A 328 -4.10 -20.65 -18.37
CA ASN A 328 -3.66 -20.62 -16.98
C ASN A 328 -2.41 -21.47 -16.79
N LYS A 329 -2.37 -22.69 -17.34
CA LYS A 329 -1.20 -23.58 -17.34
C LYS A 329 0.01 -22.94 -18.02
N PHE A 330 -0.20 -22.38 -19.21
CA PHE A 330 0.86 -21.69 -19.95
C PHE A 330 1.49 -20.57 -19.10
N VAL A 331 0.68 -19.74 -18.44
CA VAL A 331 1.19 -18.67 -17.58
C VAL A 331 1.98 -19.25 -16.40
N VAL A 332 1.49 -20.32 -15.74
CA VAL A 332 2.22 -20.98 -14.64
C VAL A 332 3.57 -21.54 -15.12
N GLU A 333 3.61 -22.19 -16.28
CA GLU A 333 4.86 -22.68 -16.88
C GLU A 333 5.84 -21.53 -17.13
N LYS A 334 5.37 -20.43 -17.74
CA LYS A 334 6.19 -19.24 -17.98
C LYS A 334 6.70 -18.58 -16.72
N ILE A 335 5.93 -18.57 -15.66
CA ILE A 335 6.37 -18.07 -14.35
C ILE A 335 7.52 -18.95 -13.84
N ASN A 336 7.37 -20.28 -13.84
CA ASN A 336 8.39 -21.19 -13.35
C ASN A 336 9.70 -21.14 -14.16
N GLU A 337 9.61 -20.90 -15.48
CA GLU A 337 10.78 -20.83 -16.37
C GLU A 337 11.56 -19.52 -16.24
N ASN A 338 10.91 -18.41 -15.92
CA ASN A 338 11.48 -17.05 -16.10
C ASN A 338 11.63 -16.23 -14.81
N PHE A 339 11.08 -16.69 -13.67
CA PHE A 339 11.11 -15.94 -12.41
C PHE A 339 11.67 -16.80 -11.28
N ASP A 340 12.74 -16.31 -10.66
CA ASP A 340 13.20 -16.87 -9.39
C ASP A 340 12.36 -16.28 -8.25
N LEU A 341 11.45 -17.08 -7.74
CA LEU A 341 10.55 -16.71 -6.65
C LEU A 341 11.07 -17.13 -5.26
N SER A 342 12.35 -17.46 -5.15
CA SER A 342 13.00 -17.53 -3.82
C SER A 342 13.04 -16.13 -3.17
N PRO A 343 13.08 -16.01 -1.83
CA PRO A 343 13.18 -14.72 -1.16
C PRO A 343 14.35 -13.86 -1.67
N ARG A 344 15.51 -14.49 -1.96
CA ARG A 344 16.66 -13.82 -2.57
C ARG A 344 16.35 -13.38 -4.01
N GLY A 345 15.85 -14.30 -4.84
CA GLY A 345 15.55 -14.03 -6.25
C GLY A 345 14.58 -12.86 -6.43
N ILE A 346 13.56 -12.78 -5.58
CA ILE A 346 12.61 -11.65 -5.57
C ILE A 346 13.33 -10.33 -5.25
N ARG A 347 14.15 -10.30 -4.20
CA ARG A 347 14.87 -9.08 -3.80
C ARG A 347 15.83 -8.59 -4.89
N GLU A 348 16.51 -9.51 -5.55
CA GLU A 348 17.42 -9.20 -6.66
C GLU A 348 16.64 -8.73 -7.90
N MET A 349 15.60 -9.47 -8.31
CA MET A 349 14.75 -9.15 -9.46
C MET A 349 14.10 -7.77 -9.35
N LEU A 350 13.59 -7.42 -8.17
CA LEU A 350 12.89 -6.16 -7.93
C LEU A 350 13.78 -5.08 -7.29
N ASN A 351 15.07 -5.39 -7.03
CA ASN A 351 16.03 -4.48 -6.43
C ASN A 351 15.55 -3.86 -5.11
N LEU A 352 15.08 -4.73 -4.20
CA LEU A 352 14.40 -4.31 -2.97
C LEU A 352 15.33 -3.96 -1.80
N ASN A 353 16.63 -4.25 -1.87
CA ASN A 353 17.60 -3.94 -0.81
C ASN A 353 18.01 -2.45 -0.86
N LYS A 354 17.04 -1.54 -0.82
CA LYS A 354 17.20 -0.09 -0.88
C LYS A 354 16.21 0.60 0.05
N PRO A 355 16.52 1.82 0.52
CA PRO A 355 15.61 2.61 1.35
C PRO A 355 14.51 3.25 0.48
N ILE A 356 13.49 2.48 0.15
CA ILE A 356 12.41 2.84 -0.79
C ILE A 356 11.02 2.67 -0.16
N TYR A 357 10.93 2.34 1.12
CA TYR A 357 9.72 1.84 1.76
C TYR A 357 8.83 2.94 2.35
N GLU A 358 9.39 3.99 2.95
CA GLU A 358 8.61 5.10 3.52
C GLU A 358 7.62 5.70 2.51
N LYS A 359 8.02 5.83 1.24
CA LYS A 359 7.17 6.34 0.16
C LYS A 359 5.97 5.44 -0.16
N THR A 360 6.06 4.14 0.18
CA THR A 360 5.02 3.16 -0.15
C THR A 360 3.88 3.14 0.86
N ALA A 361 4.10 3.70 2.05
CA ALA A 361 3.22 3.57 3.20
C ALA A 361 1.84 4.21 3.04
N ALA A 362 1.61 5.07 2.05
CA ALA A 362 0.32 5.71 1.81
C ALA A 362 -0.06 5.70 0.32
N TYR A 363 -1.36 5.80 0.05
CA TYR A 363 -1.96 5.86 -1.30
C TYR A 363 -1.72 4.60 -2.15
N GLY A 364 -1.63 3.44 -1.50
CA GLY A 364 -1.46 2.12 -2.10
C GLY A 364 -0.01 1.78 -2.47
N HIS A 365 0.36 0.51 -2.27
CA HIS A 365 1.64 -0.03 -2.72
C HIS A 365 1.63 -0.37 -4.21
N PHE A 366 0.44 -0.48 -4.82
CA PHE A 366 0.23 -0.84 -6.21
C PHE A 366 -0.44 0.30 -7.00
N GLY A 367 -0.28 0.27 -8.33
CA GLY A 367 -0.81 1.30 -9.21
C GLY A 367 0.00 2.60 -9.18
N ARG A 368 1.27 2.51 -8.81
CA ARG A 368 2.21 3.63 -8.77
C ARG A 368 3.10 3.65 -10.03
N VAL A 369 3.84 4.71 -10.20
CA VAL A 369 4.82 4.83 -11.30
C VAL A 369 6.20 4.44 -10.75
N PRO A 370 6.95 3.54 -11.43
CA PRO A 370 8.33 3.25 -11.06
C PRO A 370 9.21 4.49 -11.08
N GLU A 371 10.03 4.68 -10.04
CA GLU A 371 10.92 5.81 -9.90
C GLU A 371 12.39 5.44 -10.16
N ASN A 372 13.24 6.44 -10.43
CA ASN A 372 14.66 6.23 -10.74
C ASN A 372 15.49 5.72 -9.54
N ASP A 373 15.04 5.97 -8.31
CA ASP A 373 15.69 5.47 -7.09
C ASP A 373 15.43 3.97 -6.84
N GLY A 374 14.52 3.37 -7.61
CA GLY A 374 14.10 1.96 -7.50
C GLY A 374 12.75 1.78 -6.80
N SER A 375 12.15 2.85 -6.29
CA SER A 375 10.80 2.80 -5.71
C SER A 375 9.80 2.30 -6.73
N PHE A 376 8.86 1.47 -6.28
CA PHE A 376 7.81 0.86 -7.09
C PHE A 376 8.30 0.04 -8.30
N SER A 377 9.49 -0.59 -8.19
CA SER A 377 10.07 -1.42 -9.25
C SER A 377 9.14 -2.56 -9.71
N TRP A 378 8.28 -3.05 -8.82
CA TRP A 378 7.24 -4.07 -9.10
C TRP A 378 6.09 -3.58 -9.98
N GLU A 379 6.07 -2.31 -10.33
CA GLU A 379 5.10 -1.73 -11.26
C GLU A 379 5.63 -1.65 -12.72
N LYS A 380 6.84 -2.13 -13.00
CA LYS A 380 7.37 -2.20 -14.36
C LYS A 380 6.65 -3.26 -15.21
N THR A 381 6.58 -2.99 -16.52
CA THR A 381 5.98 -3.90 -17.52
C THR A 381 7.03 -4.37 -18.54
N ASP A 382 8.23 -4.68 -18.07
CA ASP A 382 9.41 -5.03 -18.86
C ASP A 382 9.58 -6.55 -19.13
N LYS A 383 8.60 -7.36 -18.69
CA LYS A 383 8.54 -8.81 -18.90
C LYS A 383 7.33 -9.28 -19.73
N THR A 384 6.70 -8.38 -20.45
CA THR A 384 5.53 -8.72 -21.29
C THR A 384 5.83 -9.77 -22.37
N ASN A 385 7.05 -9.74 -22.89
CA ASN A 385 7.51 -10.71 -23.91
C ASN A 385 7.52 -12.16 -23.40
N VAL A 386 7.62 -12.40 -22.10
CA VAL A 386 7.56 -13.74 -21.49
C VAL A 386 6.20 -14.39 -21.74
N PHE A 387 5.13 -13.60 -21.79
CA PHE A 387 3.74 -14.05 -21.91
C PHE A 387 3.17 -13.83 -23.32
N SER A 388 3.94 -13.28 -24.24
CA SER A 388 3.53 -13.17 -25.64
C SER A 388 3.59 -14.54 -26.32
N LYS A 389 2.54 -14.87 -27.10
CA LYS A 389 2.51 -16.10 -27.95
C LYS A 389 3.29 -15.87 -29.22
#